data_021001473835e42c184d5d2a7f90b7a8
#
_entry.id   021001473835e42c184d5d2a7f90b7a8
#
_cell.length_a   1.000
_cell.length_b   1.000
_cell.length_c   1.000
_cell.angle_alpha   90.00
_cell.angle_beta   90.00
_cell.angle_gamma   90.00
#
_symmetry.space_group_name_H-M   'P 1'
#
loop_
_entity.id
_entity.type
_entity.pdbx_description
1 polymer ?
#
loop_
_entity_poly.entity_id
_entity_poly.type
_entity_poly.pdbx_seq_one_letter_code
_entity_poly.pdbx_strand_id
1 'polypeptide(L)'
;MKKHVFLFPFLLIFCFSFATAQNGYWQQHVDYTMSIDVDVEAFAYSGEQSLIYTNNSPDTLQRVFYHLYYNAFKPGSGLEAASRNAYSDKRSMSKTLLSLDKNDWGDVRVVSLKQDGTLIKHETKETVLEVELITPLLPGESTVLDMSFFVKVP
;
A
#
# COMPACT_ATOMS: atom_id res chain seq x y z
N MET A 1 18.62 4.38 -67.54
CA MET A 1 19.00 3.76 -66.26
C MET A 1 19.35 4.80 -65.23
N LYS A 2 18.46 5.14 -64.30
CA LYS A 2 18.68 5.91 -63.04
C LYS A 2 17.31 6.19 -62.41
N LYS A 3 16.69 5.22 -61.74
CA LYS A 3 15.38 5.39 -61.06
C LYS A 3 15.31 4.79 -59.65
N HIS A 4 16.43 4.66 -58.92
CA HIS A 4 16.41 4.00 -57.60
C HIS A 4 16.91 4.84 -56.40
N VAL A 5 17.07 6.17 -56.53
CA VAL A 5 17.70 6.96 -55.48
C VAL A 5 16.69 7.62 -54.53
N PHE A 6 15.39 7.65 -54.83
CA PHE A 6 14.39 8.39 -54.04
C PHE A 6 13.60 7.57 -52.98
N LEU A 7 13.76 6.25 -52.97
CA LEU A 7 12.99 5.40 -52.04
C LEU A 7 13.65 5.26 -50.68
N PHE A 8 14.95 5.40 -50.59
CA PHE A 8 15.71 5.17 -49.36
C PHE A 8 15.53 6.26 -48.28
N PRO A 9 15.52 7.56 -48.58
CA PRO A 9 15.27 8.59 -47.58
C PRO A 9 13.83 8.58 -47.07
N PHE A 10 12.85 8.17 -47.88
CA PHE A 10 11.45 8.10 -47.46
C PHE A 10 11.20 6.95 -46.48
N LEU A 11 11.91 5.84 -46.60
CA LEU A 11 11.83 4.73 -45.64
C LEU A 11 12.46 5.08 -44.29
N LEU A 12 13.51 5.91 -44.29
CA LEU A 12 14.15 6.38 -43.03
C LEU A 12 13.27 7.35 -42.23
N ILE A 13 12.48 8.17 -42.90
CA ILE A 13 11.53 9.10 -42.24
C ILE A 13 10.37 8.32 -41.62
N PHE A 14 9.95 7.22 -42.22
CA PHE A 14 8.86 6.38 -41.68
C PHE A 14 9.24 5.62 -40.42
N CYS A 15 10.53 5.26 -40.23
CA CYS A 15 11.00 4.58 -39.03
C CYS A 15 11.05 5.48 -37.79
N PHE A 16 11.10 6.79 -37.95
CA PHE A 16 11.11 7.73 -36.79
C PHE A 16 9.74 8.01 -36.19
N SER A 17 8.65 7.62 -36.85
CA SER A 17 7.28 7.93 -36.42
C SER A 17 6.71 6.98 -35.36
N PHE A 18 7.43 5.93 -34.96
CA PHE A 18 6.97 4.94 -33.95
C PHE A 18 7.66 5.03 -32.61
N ALA A 19 8.51 6.02 -32.37
CA ALA A 19 9.00 6.31 -31.05
C ALA A 19 7.93 7.11 -30.27
N THR A 20 6.78 6.52 -30.02
CA THR A 20 5.91 6.99 -28.94
C THR A 20 6.64 6.67 -27.65
N ALA A 21 7.25 7.68 -27.04
CA ALA A 21 7.70 7.58 -25.66
C ALA A 21 6.53 7.03 -24.86
N GLN A 22 6.75 5.91 -24.14
CA GLN A 22 5.81 5.40 -23.18
C GLN A 22 5.50 6.55 -22.22
N ASN A 23 4.29 7.09 -22.31
CA ASN A 23 3.86 8.17 -21.43
C ASN A 23 3.91 7.65 -19.99
N GLY A 24 4.92 8.14 -19.24
CA GLY A 24 4.80 8.32 -17.82
C GLY A 24 4.66 7.07 -16.98
N TYR A 25 5.67 6.16 -16.95
CA TYR A 25 5.83 5.31 -15.78
C TYR A 25 6.07 6.23 -14.57
N TRP A 26 5.18 6.16 -13.59
CA TRP A 26 5.31 6.88 -12.32
C TRP A 26 5.16 5.91 -11.16
N GLN A 27 5.79 6.22 -10.05
CA GLN A 27 5.59 5.57 -8.76
C GLN A 27 5.39 6.62 -7.71
N GLN A 28 4.49 6.36 -6.78
CA GLN A 28 4.35 7.20 -5.60
C GLN A 28 5.64 7.13 -4.78
N HIS A 29 5.96 8.22 -4.11
CA HIS A 29 7.12 8.28 -3.24
C HIS A 29 6.69 8.51 -1.79
N VAL A 30 7.38 7.83 -0.88
CA VAL A 30 7.11 7.95 0.55
C VAL A 30 8.43 7.96 1.33
N ASP A 31 8.54 8.88 2.28
CA ASP A 31 9.63 8.95 3.24
C ASP A 31 9.05 8.69 4.64
N TYR A 32 9.63 7.73 5.36
CA TYR A 32 9.18 7.34 6.70
C TYR A 32 10.18 7.78 7.78
N THR A 33 9.63 8.35 8.85
CA THR A 33 10.33 8.47 10.14
C THR A 33 9.47 7.75 11.18
N MET A 34 10.05 6.79 11.91
CA MET A 34 9.32 5.98 12.90
C MET A 34 10.07 5.92 14.23
N SER A 35 9.29 5.96 15.31
CA SER A 35 9.73 5.59 16.66
C SER A 35 8.88 4.43 17.13
N ILE A 36 9.52 3.33 17.53
CA ILE A 36 8.83 2.08 17.88
C ILE A 36 9.30 1.62 19.26
N ASP A 37 8.35 1.29 20.13
CA ASP A 37 8.56 0.68 21.44
C ASP A 37 8.06 -0.76 21.39
N VAL A 38 8.98 -1.72 21.67
CA VAL A 38 8.74 -3.15 21.49
C VAL A 38 8.61 -3.83 22.86
N ASP A 39 7.49 -4.49 23.08
CA ASP A 39 7.25 -5.40 24.19
C ASP A 39 7.42 -6.84 23.73
N VAL A 40 8.59 -7.40 24.04
CA VAL A 40 8.95 -8.77 23.64
C VAL A 40 8.18 -9.84 24.41
N GLU A 41 7.75 -9.54 25.63
CA GLU A 41 6.99 -10.48 26.47
C GLU A 41 5.53 -10.57 26.00
N ALA A 42 4.97 -9.44 25.62
CA ALA A 42 3.62 -9.38 25.09
C ALA A 42 3.53 -9.70 23.59
N PHE A 43 4.65 -9.90 22.90
CA PHE A 43 4.69 -10.00 21.43
C PHE A 43 3.91 -8.85 20.77
N ALA A 44 4.20 -7.63 21.18
CA ALA A 44 3.50 -6.44 20.74
C ALA A 44 4.46 -5.27 20.58
N TYR A 45 4.04 -4.27 19.82
CA TYR A 45 4.73 -2.99 19.77
C TYR A 45 3.77 -1.85 19.53
N SER A 46 4.13 -0.68 20.02
CA SER A 46 3.48 0.57 19.69
C SER A 46 4.46 1.50 19.01
N GLY A 47 3.95 2.45 18.26
CA GLY A 47 4.83 3.38 17.58
C GLY A 47 4.11 4.61 17.07
N GLU A 48 4.96 5.54 16.70
CA GLU A 48 4.57 6.75 15.98
C GLU A 48 5.34 6.77 14.67
N GLN A 49 4.66 7.13 13.60
CA GLN A 49 5.27 7.38 12.30
C GLN A 49 4.89 8.75 11.79
N SER A 50 5.81 9.39 11.11
CA SER A 50 5.57 10.52 10.22
C SER A 50 5.93 10.08 8.81
N LEU A 51 4.97 10.17 7.90
CA LEU A 51 5.08 9.77 6.52
C LEU A 51 4.91 11.00 5.63
N ILE A 52 5.93 11.33 4.84
CA ILE A 52 5.80 12.30 3.76
C ILE A 52 5.38 11.53 2.50
N TYR A 53 4.18 11.77 2.02
CA TYR A 53 3.64 11.14 0.83
C TYR A 53 3.67 12.12 -0.33
N THR A 54 4.34 11.75 -1.43
CA THR A 54 4.43 12.57 -2.65
C THR A 54 3.65 11.94 -3.79
N ASN A 55 2.72 12.68 -4.35
CA ASN A 55 1.91 12.24 -5.48
C ASN A 55 2.64 12.44 -6.80
N ASN A 56 3.28 11.41 -7.31
CA ASN A 56 3.96 11.41 -8.61
C ASN A 56 3.04 10.99 -9.77
N SER A 57 1.75 10.71 -9.49
CA SER A 57 0.78 10.37 -10.54
C SER A 57 0.26 11.63 -11.24
N PRO A 58 -0.30 11.50 -12.45
CA PRO A 58 -0.97 12.61 -13.14
C PRO A 58 -2.33 12.95 -12.53
N ASP A 59 -2.84 12.13 -11.60
CA ASP A 59 -4.18 12.25 -11.06
C ASP A 59 -4.15 12.88 -9.66
N THR A 60 -5.22 13.63 -9.32
CA THR A 60 -5.42 14.13 -7.96
C THR A 60 -5.88 13.00 -7.04
N LEU A 61 -5.18 12.81 -5.92
CA LEU A 61 -5.51 11.80 -4.93
C LEU A 61 -6.46 12.39 -3.87
N GLN A 62 -7.57 11.70 -3.65
CA GLN A 62 -8.53 12.02 -2.59
C GLN A 62 -8.43 11.04 -1.42
N ARG A 63 -7.75 9.91 -1.63
CA ARG A 63 -7.58 8.84 -0.65
C ARG A 63 -6.20 8.22 -0.77
N VAL A 64 -5.72 7.71 0.36
CA VAL A 64 -4.54 6.86 0.45
C VAL A 64 -4.88 5.59 1.21
N PHE A 65 -4.10 4.54 0.99
CA PHE A 65 -4.35 3.23 1.59
C PHE A 65 -3.10 2.73 2.27
N TYR A 66 -3.25 2.12 3.46
CA TYR A 66 -2.19 1.40 4.15
C TYR A 66 -2.56 -0.08 4.23
N HIS A 67 -1.54 -0.94 4.17
CA HIS A 67 -1.70 -2.36 4.45
C HIS A 67 -1.46 -2.65 5.93
N LEU A 68 -2.44 -3.26 6.57
CA LEU A 68 -2.39 -3.72 7.96
C LEU A 68 -2.22 -5.24 7.97
N TYR A 69 -1.03 -5.72 7.58
CA TYR A 69 -0.79 -7.13 7.26
C TYR A 69 -1.16 -8.11 8.36
N TYR A 70 -0.90 -7.77 9.64
CA TYR A 70 -1.20 -8.69 10.72
C TYR A 70 -2.69 -8.90 10.97
N ASN A 71 -3.55 -8.04 10.49
CA ASN A 71 -4.99 -8.24 10.53
C ASN A 71 -5.46 -9.46 9.72
N ALA A 72 -4.62 -10.00 8.83
CA ALA A 72 -4.88 -11.26 8.16
C ALA A 72 -4.83 -12.48 9.10
N PHE A 73 -4.09 -12.38 10.23
CA PHE A 73 -3.81 -13.50 11.13
C PHE A 73 -4.80 -13.56 12.28
N LYS A 74 -6.10 -13.58 11.95
CA LYS A 74 -7.19 -13.77 12.91
C LYS A 74 -8.35 -14.54 12.27
N PRO A 75 -9.18 -15.23 13.07
CA PRO A 75 -10.39 -15.88 12.58
C PRO A 75 -11.31 -14.89 11.86
N GLY A 76 -11.92 -15.34 10.77
CA GLY A 76 -12.82 -14.53 9.94
C GLY A 76 -12.11 -13.64 8.93
N SER A 77 -10.77 -13.67 8.85
CA SER A 77 -10.02 -12.92 7.84
C SER A 77 -10.11 -13.56 6.46
N GLY A 78 -9.83 -12.76 5.41
CA GLY A 78 -9.72 -13.27 4.04
C GLY A 78 -8.66 -14.37 3.89
N LEU A 79 -7.54 -14.30 4.65
CA LEU A 79 -6.51 -15.34 4.67
C LEU A 79 -7.08 -16.65 5.24
N GLU A 80 -7.80 -16.60 6.36
CA GLU A 80 -8.43 -17.76 6.96
C GLU A 80 -9.46 -18.37 5.98
N ALA A 81 -10.31 -17.54 5.38
CA ALA A 81 -11.32 -17.99 4.41
C ALA A 81 -10.69 -18.64 3.17
N ALA A 82 -9.65 -18.04 2.61
CA ALA A 82 -8.91 -18.58 1.45
C ALA A 82 -8.24 -19.93 1.79
N SER A 83 -7.65 -20.03 2.98
CA SER A 83 -6.95 -21.26 3.41
C SER A 83 -7.91 -22.41 3.79
N ARG A 84 -9.17 -22.10 4.11
CA ARG A 84 -10.22 -23.11 4.39
C ARG A 84 -10.54 -23.96 3.17
N ASN A 85 -10.47 -23.34 1.98
CA ASN A 85 -10.74 -23.99 0.72
C ASN A 85 -9.51 -24.66 0.09
N ALA A 86 -8.33 -24.44 0.64
CA ALA A 86 -7.10 -25.11 0.21
C ALA A 86 -7.16 -26.60 0.63
N TYR A 87 -7.34 -27.45 -0.37
CA TYR A 87 -7.63 -28.87 -0.22
C TYR A 87 -6.52 -29.60 0.56
N SER A 88 -6.91 -30.26 1.65
CA SER A 88 -6.27 -31.46 2.24
C SER A 88 -4.95 -31.33 3.01
N ASP A 89 -4.46 -30.19 3.41
CA ASP A 89 -3.23 -30.20 4.23
C ASP A 89 -3.56 -30.13 5.73
N LYS A 90 -2.95 -31.03 6.51
CA LYS A 90 -3.00 -31.02 7.99
C LYS A 90 -2.41 -29.73 8.58
N ARG A 91 -1.75 -28.91 7.77
CA ARG A 91 -1.17 -27.61 8.10
C ARG A 91 -2.02 -26.44 7.61
N SER A 92 -3.33 -26.63 7.43
CA SER A 92 -4.20 -25.54 6.99
C SER A 92 -4.08 -24.33 7.92
N MET A 93 -3.69 -23.18 7.38
CA MET A 93 -3.63 -21.91 8.10
C MET A 93 -4.97 -21.60 8.81
N SER A 94 -6.10 -21.94 8.19
CA SER A 94 -7.43 -21.81 8.79
C SER A 94 -7.54 -22.55 10.12
N LYS A 95 -7.08 -23.81 10.21
CA LYS A 95 -7.13 -24.58 11.46
C LYS A 95 -6.25 -23.95 12.53
N THR A 96 -5.07 -23.48 12.17
CA THR A 96 -4.16 -22.80 13.09
C THR A 96 -4.82 -21.52 13.62
N LEU A 97 -5.32 -20.65 12.74
CA LEU A 97 -5.96 -19.39 13.14
C LEU A 97 -7.21 -19.61 14.02
N LEU A 98 -8.03 -20.62 13.71
CA LEU A 98 -9.20 -20.95 14.50
C LEU A 98 -8.89 -21.55 15.88
N SER A 99 -7.68 -22.08 16.08
CA SER A 99 -7.22 -22.62 17.35
C SER A 99 -6.49 -21.61 18.25
N LEU A 100 -6.16 -20.43 17.74
CA LEU A 100 -5.49 -19.39 18.52
C LEU A 100 -6.44 -18.76 19.53
N ASP A 101 -5.91 -18.49 20.73
CA ASP A 101 -6.56 -17.61 21.68
C ASP A 101 -6.67 -16.19 21.10
N LYS A 102 -7.69 -15.47 21.52
CA LYS A 102 -7.90 -14.08 21.06
C LYS A 102 -6.69 -13.18 21.33
N ASN A 103 -5.94 -13.47 22.39
CA ASN A 103 -4.73 -12.74 22.76
C ASN A 103 -3.55 -12.98 21.81
N ASP A 104 -3.61 -14.07 21.00
CA ASP A 104 -2.55 -14.46 20.07
C ASP A 104 -2.89 -14.08 18.63
N TRP A 105 -4.02 -13.41 18.42
CA TRP A 105 -4.39 -12.92 17.08
C TRP A 105 -3.50 -11.76 16.66
N GLY A 106 -3.08 -11.77 15.40
CA GLY A 106 -2.46 -10.61 14.79
C GLY A 106 -3.45 -9.45 14.71
N ASP A 107 -3.01 -8.28 15.14
CA ASP A 107 -3.88 -7.08 15.13
C ASP A 107 -3.03 -5.82 14.92
N VAL A 108 -3.49 -4.96 14.02
CA VAL A 108 -2.93 -3.61 13.85
C VAL A 108 -4.05 -2.61 14.10
N ARG A 109 -3.86 -1.76 15.09
CA ARG A 109 -4.81 -0.71 15.45
C ARG A 109 -4.19 0.65 15.24
N VAL A 110 -4.85 1.47 14.43
CA VAL A 110 -4.53 2.88 14.31
C VAL A 110 -5.17 3.62 15.49
N VAL A 111 -4.35 4.25 16.31
CA VAL A 111 -4.77 5.01 17.49
C VAL A 111 -5.15 6.43 17.10
N SER A 112 -4.32 7.04 16.26
CA SER A 112 -4.63 8.35 15.68
C SER A 112 -4.00 8.48 14.30
N LEU A 113 -4.62 9.26 13.43
CA LEU A 113 -4.09 9.60 12.11
C LEU A 113 -4.39 11.06 11.80
N LYS A 114 -3.38 11.78 11.35
CA LYS A 114 -3.48 13.21 11.00
C LYS A 114 -2.92 13.44 9.61
N GLN A 115 -3.51 14.36 8.89
CA GLN A 115 -2.95 14.99 7.69
C GLN A 115 -2.53 16.40 8.03
N ASP A 116 -1.25 16.73 7.84
CA ASP A 116 -0.68 18.05 8.11
C ASP A 116 -1.10 18.61 9.49
N GLY A 117 -1.04 17.73 10.52
CA GLY A 117 -1.40 18.03 11.91
C GLY A 117 -2.90 17.97 12.24
N THR A 118 -3.80 17.83 11.25
CA THR A 118 -5.25 17.77 11.47
C THR A 118 -5.74 16.32 11.46
N LEU A 119 -6.53 15.93 12.48
CA LEU A 119 -7.13 14.59 12.58
C LEU A 119 -8.00 14.31 11.36
N ILE A 120 -7.81 13.12 10.77
CA ILE A 120 -8.53 12.70 9.57
C ILE A 120 -9.32 11.41 9.80
N LYS A 121 -10.38 11.26 9.00
CA LYS A 121 -11.21 10.07 9.02
C LYS A 121 -10.51 8.92 8.31
N HIS A 122 -10.62 7.74 8.90
CA HIS A 122 -10.11 6.52 8.31
C HIS A 122 -11.03 5.34 8.67
N GLU A 123 -11.01 4.33 7.85
CA GLU A 123 -11.77 3.10 8.04
C GLU A 123 -10.86 1.89 7.78
N THR A 124 -10.90 0.92 8.69
CA THR A 124 -10.19 -0.35 8.50
C THR A 124 -11.14 -1.38 7.94
N LYS A 125 -10.82 -1.90 6.76
CA LYS A 125 -11.50 -3.01 6.09
C LYS A 125 -10.53 -4.19 6.00
N GLU A 126 -10.65 -5.14 6.90
CA GLU A 126 -9.73 -6.28 7.02
C GLU A 126 -8.26 -5.83 7.15
N THR A 127 -7.47 -6.06 6.11
CA THR A 127 -6.04 -5.71 6.03
C THR A 127 -5.76 -4.38 5.37
N VAL A 128 -6.79 -3.60 5.05
CA VAL A 128 -6.64 -2.31 4.39
C VAL A 128 -7.19 -1.21 5.28
N LEU A 129 -6.38 -0.19 5.52
CA LEU A 129 -6.81 1.08 6.09
C LEU A 129 -7.06 2.06 4.94
N GLU A 130 -8.30 2.48 4.78
CA GLU A 130 -8.70 3.54 3.85
C GLU A 130 -8.68 4.88 4.57
N VAL A 131 -7.97 5.84 4.01
CA VAL A 131 -7.80 7.18 4.57
C VAL A 131 -8.33 8.21 3.59
N GLU A 132 -9.34 8.97 3.98
CA GLU A 132 -9.91 10.05 3.18
C GLU A 132 -9.15 11.34 3.48
N LEU A 133 -8.46 11.89 2.48
CA LEU A 133 -7.68 13.13 2.62
C LEU A 133 -8.62 14.33 2.81
N ILE A 134 -8.33 15.19 3.80
CA ILE A 134 -9.04 16.45 4.01
C ILE A 134 -8.72 17.40 2.84
N THR A 135 -7.44 17.48 2.51
CA THR A 135 -6.95 18.24 1.37
C THR A 135 -6.52 17.26 0.29
N PRO A 136 -7.23 17.22 -0.86
CA PRO A 136 -6.80 16.41 -1.99
C PRO A 136 -5.37 16.75 -2.41
N LEU A 137 -4.59 15.74 -2.77
CA LEU A 137 -3.18 15.87 -3.13
C LEU A 137 -3.04 15.95 -4.65
N LEU A 138 -2.68 17.11 -5.16
CA LEU A 138 -2.51 17.34 -6.60
C LEU A 138 -1.24 16.64 -7.12
N PRO A 139 -1.12 16.43 -8.45
CA PRO A 139 0.11 15.93 -9.06
C PRO A 139 1.34 16.74 -8.66
N GLY A 140 2.38 16.06 -8.18
CA GLY A 140 3.63 16.66 -7.74
C GLY A 140 3.63 17.26 -6.32
N GLU A 141 2.48 17.27 -5.64
CA GLU A 141 2.40 17.75 -4.26
C GLU A 141 2.74 16.65 -3.25
N SER A 142 3.05 17.07 -2.02
CA SER A 142 3.32 16.21 -0.88
C SER A 142 2.47 16.62 0.31
N THR A 143 2.15 15.64 1.17
CA THR A 143 1.44 15.84 2.44
C THR A 143 2.11 15.02 3.53
N VAL A 144 1.99 15.44 4.78
CA VAL A 144 2.49 14.70 5.94
C VAL A 144 1.33 13.93 6.58
N LEU A 145 1.52 12.62 6.75
CA LEU A 145 0.58 11.74 7.43
C LEU A 145 1.24 11.21 8.71
N ASP A 146 0.80 11.73 9.84
CA ASP A 146 1.27 11.32 11.17
C ASP A 146 0.31 10.30 11.77
N MET A 147 0.85 9.15 12.16
CA MET A 147 0.06 8.04 12.72
C MET A 147 0.67 7.55 14.02
N SER A 148 -0.17 7.36 15.06
CA SER A 148 0.17 6.51 16.19
C SER A 148 -0.60 5.19 16.09
N PHE A 149 0.08 4.09 16.41
CA PHE A 149 -0.46 2.75 16.22
C PHE A 149 -0.01 1.77 17.31
N PHE A 150 -0.78 0.69 17.41
CA PHE A 150 -0.45 -0.47 18.23
C PHE A 150 -0.55 -1.72 17.36
N VAL A 151 0.40 -2.64 17.56
CA VAL A 151 0.47 -3.90 16.82
C VAL A 151 0.65 -5.07 17.77
N LYS A 152 -0.19 -6.09 17.60
CA LYS A 152 -0.01 -7.42 18.17
C LYS A 152 0.54 -8.33 17.07
N VAL A 153 1.68 -8.95 17.37
CA VAL A 153 2.30 -9.93 16.47
C VAL A 153 1.62 -11.28 16.67
N PRO A 154 1.18 -11.96 15.59
CA PRO A 154 0.53 -13.26 15.67
C PRO A 154 1.48 -14.38 16.04
#